data_1420afde4caf1dd1cbe8550bfe677386
#
_entry.id   1420afde4caf1dd1cbe8550bfe677386
#
_cell.length_a   1.000
_cell.length_b   1.000
_cell.length_c   1.000
_cell.angle_alpha   90.00
_cell.angle_beta   90.00
_cell.angle_gamma   90.00
#
_symmetry.space_group_name_H-M   'P 1'
#
loop_
_entity.id
_entity.type
_entity.pdbx_description
1 polymer ?
#
loop_
_entity_poly.entity_id
_entity_poly.type
_entity_poly.pdbx_seq_one_letter_code
_entity_poly.pdbx_strand_id
1 'polypeptide(L)'
;MNLAAKKNNEFLIQSKKWDTEFDDSRAWRARIGFILIQNETIIEGDMTRLAPEGVETHFVRSKMPVGCTVKNLASMQSSLAETSKEFMPEFDLKVVCYACTSGSVVIGEENVEKELLKGNPNRKPTTLITGAIRALQTLSVKRIVMATPYTDDINTIETRYLEDKGFELL
;
A
#
# COMPACT_ATOMS: atom_id res chain seq x y z
N MET A 1 18.41 -25.42 -31.66
CA MET A 1 17.71 -25.02 -32.90
C MET A 1 17.74 -23.49 -32.95
N ASN A 2 18.48 -22.94 -33.89
CA ASN A 2 18.83 -21.51 -33.93
C ASN A 2 17.68 -20.74 -34.58
N LEU A 3 16.90 -20.01 -33.78
CA LEU A 3 15.74 -19.21 -34.24
C LEU A 3 16.14 -17.96 -35.04
N ALA A 4 17.44 -17.65 -35.12
CA ALA A 4 17.95 -16.45 -35.80
C ALA A 4 18.08 -16.59 -37.35
N ALA A 5 17.79 -17.74 -37.94
CA ALA A 5 18.04 -18.01 -39.35
C ALA A 5 16.80 -18.08 -40.24
N LYS A 6 15.59 -17.80 -39.75
CA LYS A 6 14.43 -17.62 -40.64
C LYS A 6 14.27 -16.15 -40.96
N LYS A 7 14.90 -15.73 -42.04
CA LYS A 7 14.63 -14.48 -42.70
C LYS A 7 13.23 -14.54 -43.32
N ASN A 8 12.50 -13.46 -43.11
CA ASN A 8 11.42 -12.88 -43.89
C ASN A 8 10.01 -13.45 -43.70
N ASN A 9 9.14 -12.57 -43.26
CA ASN A 9 7.68 -12.45 -43.47
C ASN A 9 6.74 -13.59 -43.05
N GLU A 10 7.21 -14.77 -42.72
CA GLU A 10 6.33 -15.89 -42.32
C GLU A 10 5.81 -15.81 -40.88
N PHE A 11 6.29 -14.84 -40.09
CA PHE A 11 5.85 -14.60 -38.71
C PHE A 11 5.11 -13.29 -38.47
N LEU A 12 4.73 -12.60 -39.52
CA LEU A 12 3.83 -11.45 -39.41
C LEU A 12 2.43 -11.97 -39.15
N ILE A 13 2.06 -12.03 -37.88
CA ILE A 13 0.67 -12.22 -37.47
C ILE A 13 -0.10 -10.98 -37.93
N GLN A 14 -1.03 -11.15 -38.85
CA GLN A 14 -1.96 -10.09 -39.19
C GLN A 14 -3.00 -9.98 -38.10
N SER A 15 -2.86 -8.95 -37.26
CA SER A 15 -3.87 -8.63 -36.26
C SER A 15 -5.15 -8.12 -36.91
N LYS A 16 -6.28 -8.66 -36.49
CA LYS A 16 -7.59 -8.16 -36.88
C LYS A 16 -8.10 -7.19 -35.81
N LYS A 17 -8.51 -6.01 -36.21
CA LYS A 17 -9.28 -5.12 -35.36
C LYS A 17 -10.68 -5.67 -35.14
N TRP A 18 -11.12 -5.68 -33.89
CA TRP A 18 -12.48 -6.00 -33.48
C TRP A 18 -13.09 -4.77 -32.83
N ASP A 19 -14.37 -4.53 -33.11
CA ASP A 19 -15.16 -3.60 -32.31
C ASP A 19 -15.46 -4.27 -30.99
N THR A 20 -15.09 -3.61 -29.89
CA THR A 20 -15.25 -4.13 -28.55
C THR A 20 -16.15 -3.19 -27.77
N GLU A 21 -17.07 -3.76 -27.02
CA GLU A 21 -17.78 -3.08 -25.96
C GLU A 21 -17.14 -3.47 -24.63
N PHE A 22 -16.93 -2.48 -23.76
CA PHE A 22 -16.40 -2.71 -22.42
C PHE A 22 -17.56 -2.65 -21.44
N ASP A 23 -17.63 -3.63 -20.55
CA ASP A 23 -18.52 -3.63 -19.41
C ASP A 23 -17.99 -2.74 -18.27
N ASP A 24 -18.79 -2.56 -17.24
CA ASP A 24 -18.32 -2.02 -15.98
C ASP A 24 -17.26 -2.95 -15.43
N SER A 25 -16.04 -2.47 -15.23
CA SER A 25 -14.93 -3.27 -14.73
C SER A 25 -15.27 -3.88 -13.37
N ARG A 26 -14.53 -4.92 -12.96
CA ARG A 26 -14.62 -5.49 -11.61
C ARG A 26 -14.47 -4.44 -10.51
N ALA A 27 -13.78 -3.33 -10.82
CA ALA A 27 -13.55 -2.21 -9.92
C ALA A 27 -14.57 -1.08 -10.09
N TRP A 28 -15.82 -1.38 -10.35
CA TRP A 28 -16.85 -0.38 -10.62
C TRP A 28 -17.07 0.62 -9.47
N ARG A 29 -16.69 0.29 -8.24
CA ARG A 29 -16.75 1.20 -7.07
C ARG A 29 -15.45 1.95 -6.85
N ALA A 30 -14.34 1.24 -6.76
CA ALA A 30 -13.03 1.84 -6.50
C ALA A 30 -11.88 0.86 -6.76
N ARG A 31 -10.69 1.43 -6.98
CA ARG A 31 -9.40 0.74 -6.86
C ARG A 31 -8.62 1.34 -5.72
N ILE A 32 -8.00 0.47 -4.90
CA ILE A 32 -7.16 0.85 -3.77
C ILE A 32 -5.76 0.29 -4.03
N GLY A 33 -4.76 1.16 -4.04
CA GLY A 33 -3.35 0.77 -4.12
C GLY A 33 -2.73 0.63 -2.73
N PHE A 34 -2.00 -0.45 -2.50
CA PHE A 34 -1.24 -0.67 -1.28
C PHE A 34 0.26 -0.67 -1.58
N ILE A 35 1.02 0.16 -0.90
CA ILE A 35 2.48 0.10 -0.88
C ILE A 35 2.89 -0.78 0.28
N LEU A 36 3.30 -2.01 -0.03
CA LEU A 36 3.77 -2.99 0.94
C LEU A 36 5.26 -2.81 1.22
N ILE A 37 5.72 -3.29 2.37
CA ILE A 37 7.15 -3.48 2.59
C ILE A 37 7.64 -4.73 1.85
N GLN A 38 8.91 -4.78 1.51
CA GLN A 38 9.49 -5.80 0.62
C GLN A 38 9.23 -7.24 1.08
N ASN A 39 9.24 -7.49 2.38
CA ASN A 39 9.07 -8.81 3.00
C ASN A 39 7.64 -9.11 3.48
N GLU A 40 6.67 -8.26 3.16
CA GLU A 40 5.26 -8.52 3.49
C GLU A 40 4.72 -9.68 2.65
N THR A 41 4.00 -10.62 3.29
CA THR A 41 3.52 -11.84 2.64
C THR A 41 2.04 -12.15 2.91
N ILE A 42 1.34 -11.32 3.70
CA ILE A 42 -0.01 -11.63 4.20
C ILE A 42 -1.05 -10.65 3.67
N ILE A 43 -0.72 -9.36 3.63
CA ILE A 43 -1.67 -8.28 3.32
C ILE A 43 -2.34 -8.46 1.96
N GLU A 44 -1.62 -8.93 0.94
CA GLU A 44 -2.21 -9.15 -0.40
C GLU A 44 -3.41 -10.09 -0.34
N GLY A 45 -3.23 -11.23 0.34
CA GLY A 45 -4.30 -12.21 0.52
C GLY A 45 -5.45 -11.69 1.39
N ASP A 46 -5.13 -10.97 2.46
CA ASP A 46 -6.13 -10.44 3.37
C ASP A 46 -6.95 -9.32 2.74
N MET A 47 -6.30 -8.35 2.11
CA MET A 47 -7.01 -7.23 1.46
C MET A 47 -7.86 -7.71 0.29
N THR A 48 -7.39 -8.69 -0.48
CA THR A 48 -8.18 -9.29 -1.56
C THR A 48 -9.44 -9.98 -1.04
N ARG A 49 -9.35 -10.67 0.11
CA ARG A 49 -10.51 -11.33 0.73
C ARG A 49 -11.47 -10.36 1.40
N LEU A 50 -10.95 -9.27 1.97
CA LEU A 50 -11.73 -8.28 2.72
C LEU A 50 -12.32 -7.20 1.82
N ALA A 51 -11.84 -7.06 0.57
CA ALA A 51 -12.34 -6.07 -0.36
C ALA A 51 -13.84 -6.28 -0.61
N PRO A 52 -14.67 -5.25 -0.44
CA PRO A 52 -16.09 -5.35 -0.78
C PRO A 52 -16.27 -5.56 -2.29
N GLU A 53 -17.44 -6.09 -2.67
CA GLU A 53 -17.80 -6.20 -4.09
C GLU A 53 -17.65 -4.86 -4.82
N GLY A 54 -17.03 -4.91 -6.00
CA GLY A 54 -16.74 -3.73 -6.81
C GLY A 54 -15.51 -2.95 -6.38
N VAL A 55 -14.74 -3.43 -5.39
CA VAL A 55 -13.46 -2.84 -4.99
C VAL A 55 -12.31 -3.78 -5.38
N GLU A 56 -11.36 -3.28 -6.13
CA GLU A 56 -10.11 -3.99 -6.45
C GLU A 56 -8.93 -3.46 -5.65
N THR A 57 -8.02 -4.36 -5.29
CA THR A 57 -6.79 -4.06 -4.56
C THR A 57 -5.59 -4.27 -5.47
N HIS A 58 -4.67 -3.32 -5.45
CA HIS A 58 -3.45 -3.33 -6.25
C HIS A 58 -2.25 -3.14 -5.33
N PHE A 59 -1.13 -3.79 -5.64
CA PHE A 59 0.00 -3.85 -4.73
C PHE A 59 1.30 -3.51 -5.45
N VAL A 60 2.11 -2.67 -4.82
CA VAL A 60 3.51 -2.42 -5.14
C VAL A 60 4.35 -2.58 -3.89
N ARG A 61 5.66 -2.79 -4.04
CA ARG A 61 6.55 -3.05 -2.90
C ARG A 61 7.62 -1.98 -2.76
N SER A 62 7.71 -1.38 -1.58
CA SER A 62 8.80 -0.51 -1.19
C SER A 62 9.97 -1.34 -0.66
N LYS A 63 11.19 -0.96 -1.03
CA LYS A 63 12.40 -1.55 -0.46
C LYS A 63 12.46 -1.29 1.04
N MET A 64 12.89 -2.31 1.78
CA MET A 64 13.09 -2.23 3.22
C MET A 64 14.53 -2.64 3.55
N PRO A 65 15.28 -1.85 4.34
CA PRO A 65 16.57 -2.28 4.88
C PRO A 65 16.41 -3.52 5.77
N VAL A 66 17.47 -4.32 5.88
CA VAL A 66 17.45 -5.51 6.73
C VAL A 66 17.33 -5.12 8.21
N GLY A 67 16.38 -5.71 8.91
CA GLY A 67 16.10 -5.50 10.32
C GLY A 67 15.08 -4.38 10.59
N CYS A 68 14.17 -4.65 11.52
CA CYS A 68 13.15 -3.71 11.96
C CYS A 68 13.72 -2.85 13.08
N THR A 69 14.30 -1.69 12.74
CA THR A 69 14.83 -0.70 13.68
C THR A 69 14.21 0.66 13.38
N VAL A 70 14.13 1.55 14.38
CA VAL A 70 13.64 2.92 14.19
C VAL A 70 14.35 3.63 13.04
N LYS A 71 15.68 3.48 12.93
CA LYS A 71 16.48 4.06 11.85
C LYS A 71 16.06 3.54 10.47
N ASN A 72 15.88 2.22 10.35
CA ASN A 72 15.49 1.59 9.09
C ASN A 72 14.07 1.98 8.69
N LEU A 73 13.14 2.00 9.63
CA LEU A 73 11.77 2.45 9.41
C LEU A 73 11.73 3.91 8.94
N ALA A 74 12.44 4.81 9.61
CA ALA A 74 12.53 6.22 9.21
C ALA A 74 13.12 6.38 7.80
N SER A 75 14.13 5.59 7.43
CA SER A 75 14.79 5.68 6.13
C SER A 75 13.89 5.32 4.95
N MET A 76 12.82 4.56 5.17
CA MET A 76 11.87 4.15 4.13
C MET A 76 11.11 5.35 3.54
N GLN A 77 10.98 6.45 4.27
CA GLN A 77 10.34 7.68 3.78
C GLN A 77 10.87 8.09 2.40
N SER A 78 12.17 8.02 2.20
CA SER A 78 12.83 8.49 0.97
C SER A 78 12.42 7.75 -0.31
N SER A 79 11.89 6.54 -0.19
CA SER A 79 11.44 5.72 -1.32
C SER A 79 9.95 5.81 -1.62
N LEU A 80 9.14 6.36 -0.72
CA LEU A 80 7.68 6.32 -0.83
C LEU A 80 7.14 7.05 -2.05
N ALA A 81 7.72 8.21 -2.39
CA ALA A 81 7.29 8.97 -3.57
C ALA A 81 7.53 8.19 -4.86
N GLU A 82 8.70 7.59 -5.02
CA GLU A 82 9.02 6.78 -6.22
C GLU A 82 8.19 5.51 -6.27
N THR A 83 8.03 4.79 -5.14
CA THR A 83 7.17 3.61 -5.09
C THR A 83 5.70 3.96 -5.38
N SER A 84 5.23 5.12 -4.94
CA SER A 84 3.88 5.59 -5.26
C SER A 84 3.66 5.80 -6.77
N LYS A 85 4.68 6.20 -7.52
CA LYS A 85 4.62 6.37 -8.99
C LYS A 85 4.51 5.05 -9.75
N GLU A 86 4.90 3.92 -9.13
CA GLU A 86 4.78 2.60 -9.77
C GLU A 86 3.32 2.22 -10.06
N PHE A 87 2.36 2.83 -9.37
CA PHE A 87 0.97 2.79 -9.81
C PHE A 87 0.80 3.71 -11.02
N MET A 88 0.58 3.11 -12.18
CA MET A 88 0.47 3.84 -13.44
C MET A 88 -0.56 4.98 -13.35
N PRO A 89 -0.27 6.15 -13.92
CA PRO A 89 -1.18 7.31 -13.86
C PRO A 89 -2.55 7.03 -14.46
N GLU A 90 -2.60 6.19 -15.50
CA GLU A 90 -3.83 5.77 -16.20
C GLU A 90 -4.71 4.86 -15.34
N PHE A 91 -4.14 4.29 -14.28
CA PHE A 91 -4.89 3.47 -13.32
C PHE A 91 -5.71 4.39 -12.42
N ASP A 92 -7.02 4.32 -12.52
CA ASP A 92 -7.95 5.13 -11.72
C ASP A 92 -8.00 4.63 -10.26
N LEU A 93 -6.86 4.71 -9.57
CA LEU A 93 -6.81 4.47 -8.13
C LEU A 93 -7.40 5.64 -7.38
N LYS A 94 -8.34 5.37 -6.49
CA LYS A 94 -8.94 6.40 -5.62
C LYS A 94 -8.10 6.65 -4.35
N VAL A 95 -7.45 5.61 -3.84
CA VAL A 95 -6.71 5.64 -2.58
C VAL A 95 -5.35 4.97 -2.77
N VAL A 96 -4.30 5.52 -2.17
CA VAL A 96 -3.00 4.87 -1.98
C VAL A 96 -2.72 4.76 -0.49
N CYS A 97 -2.52 3.53 -0.03
CA CYS A 97 -2.27 3.20 1.37
C CYS A 97 -0.82 2.74 1.56
N TYR A 98 -0.07 3.39 2.45
CA TYR A 98 1.19 2.83 2.91
C TYR A 98 0.94 1.76 3.96
N ALA A 99 1.29 0.52 3.62
CA ALA A 99 0.92 -0.65 4.39
C ALA A 99 2.02 -1.11 5.35
N CYS A 100 2.47 -0.20 6.20
CA CYS A 100 3.40 -0.46 7.29
C CYS A 100 3.00 0.37 8.52
N THR A 101 2.51 -0.28 9.58
CA THR A 101 2.06 0.42 10.81
C THR A 101 3.20 1.12 11.51
N SER A 102 4.24 0.37 11.90
CA SER A 102 5.42 0.92 12.58
C SER A 102 6.15 1.97 11.74
N GLY A 103 6.29 1.74 10.42
CA GLY A 103 6.87 2.72 9.52
C GLY A 103 6.06 4.01 9.45
N SER A 104 4.73 3.92 9.45
CA SER A 104 3.85 5.10 9.44
C SER A 104 3.96 5.92 10.72
N VAL A 105 4.08 5.24 11.87
CA VAL A 105 4.25 5.91 13.17
C VAL A 105 5.63 6.57 13.28
N VAL A 106 6.69 5.87 12.90
CA VAL A 106 8.07 6.37 12.99
C VAL A 106 8.33 7.53 12.01
N ILE A 107 7.83 7.44 10.79
CA ILE A 107 7.95 8.50 9.77
C ILE A 107 7.02 9.67 10.10
N GLY A 108 5.87 9.37 10.70
CA GLY A 108 4.76 10.28 10.90
C GLY A 108 3.77 10.28 9.73
N GLU A 109 2.48 10.14 10.03
CA GLU A 109 1.41 10.03 9.02
C GLU A 109 1.45 11.18 8.00
N GLU A 110 1.62 12.42 8.46
CA GLU A 110 1.68 13.59 7.57
C GLU A 110 2.85 13.53 6.58
N ASN A 111 4.01 13.04 7.02
CA ASN A 111 5.16 12.87 6.14
C ASN A 111 4.93 11.75 5.12
N VAL A 112 4.33 10.65 5.56
CA VAL A 112 3.94 9.56 4.64
C VAL A 112 2.97 10.08 3.59
N GLU A 113 1.88 10.73 3.99
CA GLU A 113 0.88 11.29 3.07
C GLU A 113 1.50 12.26 2.07
N LYS A 114 2.39 13.13 2.54
CA LYS A 114 3.12 14.09 1.70
C LYS A 114 3.98 13.39 0.65
N GLU A 115 4.68 12.33 1.02
CA GLU A 115 5.50 11.57 0.07
C GLU A 115 4.61 10.81 -0.95
N LEU A 116 3.52 10.22 -0.51
CA LEU A 116 2.57 9.56 -1.41
C LEU A 116 1.99 10.53 -2.45
N LEU A 117 1.63 11.73 -2.03
CA LEU A 117 1.11 12.79 -2.91
C LEU A 117 2.15 13.31 -3.91
N LYS A 118 3.44 13.32 -3.56
CA LYS A 118 4.50 13.65 -4.53
C LYS A 118 4.54 12.66 -5.70
N GLY A 119 4.28 11.39 -5.41
CA GLY A 119 4.20 10.34 -6.44
C GLY A 119 2.91 10.39 -7.24
N ASN A 120 1.79 10.64 -6.58
CA ASN A 120 0.45 10.62 -7.17
C ASN A 120 -0.45 11.69 -6.54
N PRO A 121 -0.41 12.93 -7.03
CA PRO A 121 -1.10 14.07 -6.41
C PRO A 121 -2.64 13.98 -6.44
N ASN A 122 -3.20 13.20 -7.36
CA ASN A 122 -4.65 13.09 -7.55
C ASN A 122 -5.30 11.95 -6.76
N ARG A 123 -4.55 11.25 -5.92
CA ARG A 123 -5.03 10.09 -5.13
C ARG A 123 -5.10 10.45 -3.67
N LYS A 124 -6.07 9.87 -2.97
CA LYS A 124 -6.19 10.07 -1.52
C LYS A 124 -5.14 9.22 -0.79
N PRO A 125 -4.18 9.81 -0.07
CA PRO A 125 -3.20 9.06 0.69
C PRO A 125 -3.83 8.56 2.00
N THR A 126 -3.33 7.44 2.50
CA THR A 126 -3.65 6.92 3.83
C THR A 126 -2.59 5.94 4.30
N THR A 127 -2.70 5.47 5.55
CA THR A 127 -1.85 4.43 6.12
C THR A 127 -2.67 3.35 6.81
N LEU A 128 -2.08 2.18 7.07
CA LEU A 128 -2.76 1.14 7.85
C LEU A 128 -3.06 1.59 9.27
N ILE A 129 -2.15 2.35 9.91
CA ILE A 129 -2.40 2.84 11.27
C ILE A 129 -3.54 3.85 11.31
N THR A 130 -3.67 4.69 10.30
CA THR A 130 -4.84 5.57 10.14
C THR A 130 -6.14 4.76 10.07
N GLY A 131 -6.12 3.67 9.30
CA GLY A 131 -7.26 2.75 9.19
C GLY A 131 -7.61 2.09 10.52
N ALA A 132 -6.59 1.57 11.24
CA ALA A 132 -6.77 0.95 12.55
C ALA A 132 -7.36 1.93 13.59
N ILE A 133 -6.84 3.15 13.66
CA ILE A 133 -7.36 4.19 14.56
C ILE A 133 -8.83 4.50 14.26
N ARG A 134 -9.18 4.68 12.99
CA ARG A 134 -10.56 4.95 12.58
C ARG A 134 -11.50 3.79 12.93
N ALA A 135 -11.04 2.54 12.76
CA ALA A 135 -11.80 1.36 13.14
C ALA A 135 -12.07 1.31 14.65
N LEU A 136 -11.03 1.51 15.48
CA LEU A 136 -11.15 1.53 16.93
C LEU A 136 -12.09 2.66 17.41
N GLN A 137 -11.98 3.83 16.81
CA GLN A 137 -12.86 4.98 17.09
C GLN A 137 -14.33 4.68 16.72
N THR A 138 -14.55 4.06 15.56
CA THR A 138 -15.90 3.66 15.11
C THR A 138 -16.53 2.65 16.06
N LEU A 139 -15.72 1.74 16.62
CA LEU A 139 -16.15 0.77 17.63
C LEU A 139 -16.27 1.39 19.04
N SER A 140 -15.98 2.68 19.19
CA SER A 140 -15.97 3.38 20.48
C SER A 140 -15.02 2.77 21.51
N VAL A 141 -13.96 2.09 21.05
CA VAL A 141 -12.94 1.48 21.92
C VAL A 141 -12.07 2.58 22.51
N LYS A 142 -11.78 2.48 23.81
CA LYS A 142 -10.92 3.42 24.57
C LYS A 142 -9.70 2.72 25.14
N ARG A 143 -9.85 1.48 25.56
CA ARG A 143 -8.82 0.69 26.24
C ARG A 143 -8.41 -0.45 25.36
N ILE A 144 -7.11 -0.58 25.09
CA ILE A 144 -6.56 -1.59 24.19
C ILE A 144 -5.36 -2.28 24.80
N VAL A 145 -5.14 -3.52 24.40
CA VAL A 145 -3.89 -4.25 24.62
C VAL A 145 -3.19 -4.34 23.26
N MET A 146 -1.90 -4.06 23.26
CA MET A 146 -1.08 -4.15 22.06
C MET A 146 -0.16 -5.36 22.12
N ALA A 147 -0.19 -6.21 21.11
CA ALA A 147 0.76 -7.30 20.92
C ALA A 147 1.50 -7.09 19.60
N THR A 148 2.82 -7.03 19.64
CA THR A 148 3.65 -6.74 18.47
C THR A 148 4.86 -7.66 18.40
N PRO A 149 5.48 -7.84 17.23
CA PRO A 149 6.76 -8.53 17.08
C PRO A 149 7.96 -7.56 17.20
N TYR A 150 7.77 -6.35 17.71
CA TYR A 150 8.78 -5.29 17.69
C TYR A 150 9.64 -5.26 18.95
N THR A 151 10.74 -4.52 18.84
CA THR A 151 11.62 -4.19 19.97
C THR A 151 11.00 -3.10 20.86
N ASP A 152 11.48 -2.98 22.09
CA ASP A 152 10.91 -2.07 23.09
C ASP A 152 10.94 -0.60 22.68
N ASP A 153 11.93 -0.19 21.88
CA ASP A 153 12.03 1.19 21.37
C ASP A 153 10.90 1.49 20.37
N ILE A 154 10.59 0.56 19.48
CA ILE A 154 9.46 0.69 18.53
C ILE A 154 8.14 0.62 19.30
N ASN A 155 7.98 -0.35 20.21
CA ASN A 155 6.79 -0.47 21.04
C ASN A 155 6.51 0.81 21.84
N THR A 156 7.55 1.43 22.37
CA THR A 156 7.43 2.70 23.11
C THR A 156 6.90 3.82 22.21
N ILE A 157 7.39 3.91 20.98
CA ILE A 157 6.95 4.91 20.01
C ILE A 157 5.48 4.67 19.62
N GLU A 158 5.10 3.42 19.33
CA GLU A 158 3.73 3.09 18.98
C GLU A 158 2.74 3.29 20.13
N THR A 159 3.14 2.93 21.35
CA THR A 159 2.34 3.18 22.56
C THR A 159 2.04 4.65 22.72
N ARG A 160 3.06 5.51 22.72
CA ARG A 160 2.87 6.97 22.84
C ARG A 160 1.99 7.53 21.73
N TYR A 161 2.22 7.07 20.51
CA TYR A 161 1.41 7.49 19.39
C TYR A 161 -0.09 7.15 19.57
N LEU A 162 -0.42 5.94 20.05
CA LEU A 162 -1.79 5.53 20.32
C LEU A 162 -2.41 6.30 21.50
N GLU A 163 -1.61 6.56 22.56
CA GLU A 163 -2.03 7.41 23.69
C GLU A 163 -2.36 8.83 23.22
N ASP A 164 -1.53 9.44 22.37
CA ASP A 164 -1.77 10.76 21.77
C ASP A 164 -3.05 10.78 20.92
N LYS A 165 -3.47 9.63 20.37
CA LYS A 165 -4.77 9.48 19.67
C LYS A 165 -5.95 9.22 20.62
N GLY A 166 -5.73 9.18 21.91
CA GLY A 166 -6.74 9.08 22.96
C GLY A 166 -7.11 7.66 23.37
N PHE A 167 -6.24 6.69 23.15
CA PHE A 167 -6.37 5.32 23.65
C PHE A 167 -5.59 5.12 24.95
N GLU A 168 -6.12 4.30 25.84
CA GLU A 168 -5.44 3.82 27.06
C GLU A 168 -4.82 2.45 26.76
N LEU A 169 -3.49 2.32 26.86
CA LEU A 169 -2.78 1.06 26.72
C LEU A 169 -2.73 0.34 28.08
N LEU A 170 -3.07 -0.97 28.11
CA LEU A 170 -3.15 -1.82 29.29
C LEU A 170 -1.91 -2.72 29.41
#